data_7dcee41262c9c847e3938a21471bf50b
#
_entry.id   7dcee41262c9c847e3938a21471bf50b
#
_cell.length_a   1.000
_cell.length_b   1.000
_cell.length_c   1.000
_cell.angle_alpha   90.00
_cell.angle_beta   90.00
_cell.angle_gamma   90.00
#
_symmetry.space_group_name_H-M   'P 1'
#
loop_
_entity.id
_entity.type
_entity.pdbx_description
1 polymer ?
#
loop_
_entity_poly.entity_id
_entity_poly.type
_entity_poly.pdbx_seq_one_letter_code
_entity_poly.pdbx_strand_id
1 'polypeptide(L)'
;MKNVLCLTVGFLVFISLLYAQKVEVPSALQSLVETERAFARTSEEKGTREAFLSFIADDGILFRPAAVNGKKWMHDNQVSPSAQRPLLSWQPIFADVSVAGDLGYTTGPWEYKADIKDEKPAGYGNFVTLWKKQVDGSWKFAVDLGITNPQPPNPVSAWQFPVSKGKKSGKHPPKVEGESARSDLINRDREFSQASATQGTLEAFLSYSANEVRLFRNDSFPFVGKEAAAQALSQNKNSQAWQPASGAVSSSGDLGYTYGTYELRSNDAAKALVEKGNYVRIWKKHDEVWELVVDVANPFPR
;
A
#
# COMPACT_ATOMS: atom_id res chain seq x y z
N MET A 1 59.76 -54.37 26.69
CA MET A 1 59.22 -53.96 25.34
C MET A 1 57.80 -53.52 25.57
N LYS A 2 57.52 -52.19 25.56
CA LYS A 2 56.20 -51.62 25.80
C LYS A 2 55.68 -51.06 24.43
N ASN A 3 54.62 -51.65 23.93
CA ASN A 3 53.94 -51.18 22.72
C ASN A 3 53.08 -49.97 23.08
N VAL A 4 53.34 -48.82 22.45
CA VAL A 4 52.52 -47.64 22.52
C VAL A 4 51.61 -47.64 21.29
N LEU A 5 50.30 -47.74 21.52
CA LEU A 5 49.23 -47.67 20.50
C LEU A 5 48.83 -46.20 20.36
N CYS A 6 49.21 -45.57 19.21
CA CYS A 6 48.71 -44.22 18.85
C CYS A 6 47.32 -44.32 18.25
N LEU A 7 46.31 -43.80 18.99
CA LEU A 7 44.97 -43.59 18.45
C LEU A 7 44.94 -42.22 17.75
N THR A 8 44.83 -42.19 16.42
CA THR A 8 44.53 -41.01 15.65
C THR A 8 43.01 -40.81 15.61
N VAL A 9 42.54 -39.79 16.32
CA VAL A 9 41.13 -39.33 16.24
C VAL A 9 40.97 -38.42 15.04
N GLY A 10 40.35 -38.94 14.00
CA GLY A 10 39.98 -38.12 12.82
C GLY A 10 38.80 -37.22 13.12
N PHE A 11 38.98 -35.91 13.13
CA PHE A 11 37.94 -34.91 13.24
C PHE A 11 37.29 -34.72 11.85
N LEU A 12 36.09 -35.31 11.64
CA LEU A 12 35.26 -35.07 10.49
C LEU A 12 34.55 -33.72 10.67
N VAL A 13 35.05 -32.68 10.03
CA VAL A 13 34.38 -31.37 9.95
C VAL A 13 33.24 -31.48 8.91
N PHE A 14 32.01 -31.59 9.37
CA PHE A 14 30.83 -31.43 8.56
C PHE A 14 30.64 -29.95 8.21
N ILE A 15 31.08 -29.53 7.03
CA ILE A 15 30.73 -28.23 6.46
C ILE A 15 29.30 -28.35 5.92
N SER A 16 28.31 -27.94 6.72
CA SER A 16 26.94 -27.73 6.27
C SER A 16 26.90 -26.49 5.39
N LEU A 17 26.92 -26.70 4.07
CA LEU A 17 26.59 -25.67 3.09
C LEU A 17 25.13 -25.29 3.27
N LEU A 18 24.87 -24.19 4.00
CA LEU A 18 23.60 -23.51 4.01
C LEU A 18 23.38 -22.90 2.61
N TYR A 19 22.71 -23.64 1.75
CA TYR A 19 22.15 -23.05 0.53
C TYR A 19 21.07 -22.05 0.98
N ALA A 20 21.39 -20.76 0.97
CA ALA A 20 20.40 -19.71 1.05
C ALA A 20 19.48 -19.89 -0.18
N GLN A 21 18.27 -20.41 0.04
CA GLN A 21 17.27 -20.53 -1.02
C GLN A 21 17.01 -19.12 -1.56
N LYS A 22 17.44 -18.85 -2.79
CA LYS A 22 17.16 -17.59 -3.47
C LYS A 22 15.65 -17.49 -3.63
N VAL A 23 15.02 -16.60 -2.89
CA VAL A 23 13.57 -16.36 -3.00
C VAL A 23 13.32 -15.81 -4.39
N GLU A 24 12.64 -16.61 -5.21
CA GLU A 24 12.29 -16.22 -6.57
C GLU A 24 11.14 -15.22 -6.51
N VAL A 25 11.39 -14.00 -7.00
CA VAL A 25 10.37 -12.94 -7.06
C VAL A 25 9.39 -13.29 -8.19
N PRO A 26 8.06 -13.33 -7.95
CA PRO A 26 7.09 -13.57 -9.00
C PRO A 26 7.24 -12.55 -10.14
N SER A 27 7.17 -13.01 -11.38
CA SER A 27 7.35 -12.15 -12.56
C SER A 27 6.35 -10.99 -12.62
N ALA A 28 5.11 -11.21 -12.18
CA ALA A 28 4.10 -10.17 -12.09
C ALA A 28 4.49 -9.08 -11.07
N LEU A 29 5.06 -9.47 -9.93
CA LEU A 29 5.53 -8.53 -8.91
C LEU A 29 6.74 -7.72 -9.41
N GLN A 30 7.68 -8.37 -10.08
CA GLN A 30 8.82 -7.69 -10.69
C GLN A 30 8.35 -6.66 -11.73
N SER A 31 7.47 -7.06 -12.64
CA SER A 31 6.89 -6.20 -13.67
C SER A 31 6.13 -5.01 -13.07
N LEU A 32 5.39 -5.22 -11.97
CA LEU A 32 4.70 -4.15 -11.23
C LEU A 32 5.69 -3.12 -10.67
N VAL A 33 6.74 -3.57 -9.98
CA VAL A 33 7.77 -2.69 -9.40
C VAL A 33 8.53 -1.92 -10.48
N GLU A 34 8.82 -2.56 -11.62
CA GLU A 34 9.44 -1.89 -12.77
C GLU A 34 8.53 -0.81 -13.36
N THR A 35 7.21 -1.05 -13.41
CA THR A 35 6.22 -0.06 -13.83
C THR A 35 6.16 1.12 -12.87
N GLU A 36 6.14 0.89 -11.55
CA GLU A 36 6.17 1.98 -10.56
C GLU A 36 7.43 2.84 -10.71
N ARG A 37 8.58 2.21 -10.91
CA ARG A 37 9.83 2.93 -11.17
C ARG A 37 9.81 3.71 -12.48
N ALA A 38 9.17 3.17 -13.53
CA ALA A 38 8.99 3.88 -14.79
C ALA A 38 8.07 5.10 -14.63
N PHE A 39 7.02 4.98 -13.81
CA PHE A 39 6.13 6.07 -13.46
C PHE A 39 6.89 7.20 -12.74
N ALA A 40 7.70 6.87 -11.73
CA ALA A 40 8.55 7.84 -11.03
C ALA A 40 9.54 8.55 -11.98
N ARG A 41 10.27 7.79 -12.81
CA ARG A 41 11.18 8.36 -13.81
C ARG A 41 10.47 9.29 -14.79
N THR A 42 9.26 8.93 -15.25
CA THR A 42 8.47 9.79 -16.15
C THR A 42 8.10 11.10 -15.47
N SER A 43 7.84 11.10 -14.15
CA SER A 43 7.61 12.33 -13.38
C SER A 43 8.84 13.24 -13.36
N GLU A 44 10.01 12.68 -13.18
CA GLU A 44 11.27 13.43 -13.17
C GLU A 44 11.63 13.99 -14.56
N GLU A 45 11.45 13.20 -15.60
CA GLU A 45 11.82 13.55 -16.99
C GLU A 45 10.81 14.49 -17.66
N LYS A 46 9.50 14.18 -17.55
CA LYS A 46 8.42 14.84 -18.30
C LYS A 46 7.49 15.69 -17.43
N GLY A 47 7.61 15.57 -16.11
CA GLY A 47 6.76 16.23 -15.13
C GLY A 47 5.64 15.33 -14.60
N THR A 48 5.22 15.63 -13.38
CA THR A 48 4.28 14.80 -12.61
C THR A 48 2.94 14.61 -13.33
N ARG A 49 2.40 15.66 -13.93
CA ARG A 49 1.13 15.58 -14.65
C ARG A 49 1.18 14.59 -15.82
N GLU A 50 2.23 14.67 -16.65
CA GLU A 50 2.41 13.78 -17.80
C GLU A 50 2.59 12.33 -17.35
N ALA A 51 3.33 12.11 -16.27
CA ALA A 51 3.47 10.81 -15.68
C ALA A 51 2.12 10.24 -15.24
N PHE A 52 1.33 11.01 -14.49
CA PHE A 52 0.01 10.56 -14.03
C PHE A 52 -0.92 10.24 -15.20
N LEU A 53 -0.99 11.09 -16.23
CA LEU A 53 -1.79 10.84 -17.44
C LEU A 53 -1.35 9.57 -18.19
N SER A 54 -0.05 9.29 -18.20
CA SER A 54 0.51 8.13 -18.90
C SER A 54 0.23 6.81 -18.18
N PHE A 55 0.13 6.83 -16.84
CA PHE A 55 0.04 5.60 -16.04
C PHE A 55 -1.33 5.36 -15.41
N ILE A 56 -2.24 6.33 -15.38
CA ILE A 56 -3.59 6.16 -14.84
C ILE A 56 -4.46 5.28 -15.75
N ALA A 57 -5.27 4.40 -15.15
CA ALA A 57 -6.33 3.68 -15.85
C ALA A 57 -7.45 4.65 -16.28
N ASP A 58 -8.26 4.27 -17.28
CA ASP A 58 -9.38 5.09 -17.74
C ASP A 58 -10.42 5.30 -16.63
N ASP A 59 -10.59 4.32 -15.75
CA ASP A 59 -11.43 4.35 -14.55
C ASP A 59 -10.67 4.73 -13.27
N GLY A 60 -9.40 5.15 -13.40
CA GLY A 60 -8.52 5.43 -12.28
C GLY A 60 -8.99 6.60 -11.41
N ILE A 61 -8.80 6.45 -10.11
CA ILE A 61 -9.28 7.37 -9.07
C ILE A 61 -8.12 8.21 -8.53
N LEU A 62 -8.35 9.51 -8.47
CA LEU A 62 -7.60 10.48 -7.67
C LEU A 62 -8.54 11.12 -6.64
N PHE A 63 -7.97 11.70 -5.59
CA PHE A 63 -8.72 12.41 -4.55
C PHE A 63 -8.52 13.92 -4.69
N ARG A 64 -9.65 14.68 -4.97
CA ARG A 64 -9.62 16.13 -5.28
C ARG A 64 -10.88 16.89 -4.80
N PRO A 65 -11.13 17.17 -3.52
CA PRO A 65 -10.62 16.44 -2.35
C PRO A 65 -11.23 15.03 -2.22
N ALA A 66 -12.48 14.80 -2.65
CA ALA A 66 -13.11 13.48 -2.70
C ALA A 66 -12.64 12.69 -3.93
N ALA A 67 -13.00 11.39 -3.97
CA ALA A 67 -12.69 10.51 -5.09
C ALA A 67 -13.32 11.02 -6.40
N VAL A 68 -12.50 11.14 -7.44
CA VAL A 68 -12.90 11.56 -8.80
C VAL A 68 -12.26 10.64 -9.83
N ASN A 69 -12.85 10.54 -11.03
CA ASN A 69 -12.11 9.98 -12.16
C ASN A 69 -10.91 10.88 -12.45
N GLY A 70 -9.72 10.39 -12.15
CA GLY A 70 -8.49 11.19 -12.17
C GLY A 70 -8.10 11.65 -13.57
N LYS A 71 -8.30 10.79 -14.58
CA LYS A 71 -7.98 11.11 -15.97
C LYS A 71 -8.86 12.27 -16.49
N LYS A 72 -10.17 12.16 -16.26
CA LYS A 72 -11.12 13.23 -16.61
C LYS A 72 -10.80 14.52 -15.85
N TRP A 73 -10.58 14.43 -14.53
CA TRP A 73 -10.26 15.59 -13.71
C TRP A 73 -9.01 16.32 -14.22
N MET A 74 -7.96 15.60 -14.57
CA MET A 74 -6.75 16.19 -15.13
C MET A 74 -6.99 16.84 -16.50
N HIS A 75 -7.83 16.28 -17.36
CA HIS A 75 -8.19 16.92 -18.62
C HIS A 75 -8.96 18.22 -18.41
N ASP A 76 -9.92 18.23 -17.47
CA ASP A 76 -10.77 19.39 -17.19
C ASP A 76 -10.00 20.50 -16.43
N ASN A 77 -8.97 20.15 -15.66
CA ASN A 77 -8.18 21.06 -14.83
C ASN A 77 -6.74 21.16 -15.36
N GLN A 78 -6.59 21.82 -16.50
CA GLN A 78 -5.28 22.07 -17.08
C GLN A 78 -4.50 23.10 -16.25
N VAL A 79 -3.22 22.84 -16.05
CA VAL A 79 -2.32 23.76 -15.36
C VAL A 79 -1.75 24.72 -16.40
N SER A 80 -1.88 26.03 -16.16
CA SER A 80 -1.23 27.04 -17.00
C SER A 80 0.29 26.88 -16.97
N PRO A 81 0.98 27.14 -18.08
CA PRO A 81 2.43 27.15 -18.10
C PRO A 81 2.97 28.06 -16.99
N SER A 82 3.83 27.53 -16.14
CA SER A 82 4.52 28.27 -15.06
C SER A 82 6.01 28.32 -15.36
N ALA A 83 6.66 29.39 -14.90
CA ALA A 83 8.12 29.47 -14.89
C ALA A 83 8.74 28.47 -13.91
N GLN A 84 8.00 28.09 -12.87
CA GLN A 84 8.40 27.06 -11.91
C GLN A 84 8.04 25.68 -12.44
N ARG A 85 8.95 24.74 -12.26
CA ARG A 85 8.77 23.34 -12.62
C ARG A 85 8.73 22.49 -11.34
N PRO A 86 7.54 22.25 -10.77
CA PRO A 86 7.42 21.41 -9.59
C PRO A 86 7.82 19.97 -9.91
N LEU A 87 8.46 19.33 -8.94
CA LEU A 87 8.91 17.94 -9.04
C LEU A 87 8.37 17.14 -7.87
N LEU A 88 7.64 16.07 -8.18
CA LEU A 88 7.34 14.99 -7.26
C LEU A 88 8.18 13.79 -7.66
N SER A 89 9.08 13.35 -6.77
CA SER A 89 9.91 12.17 -6.95
C SER A 89 9.58 11.13 -5.87
N TRP A 90 9.65 9.87 -6.23
CA TRP A 90 9.34 8.77 -5.30
C TRP A 90 10.02 7.47 -5.72
N GLN A 91 10.02 6.49 -4.81
CA GLN A 91 10.50 5.15 -5.13
C GLN A 91 9.73 4.08 -4.34
N PRO A 92 9.39 2.95 -4.96
CA PRO A 92 8.77 1.85 -4.23
C PRO A 92 9.79 1.21 -3.27
N ILE A 93 9.36 0.97 -2.03
CA ILE A 93 10.11 0.20 -1.04
C ILE A 93 9.39 -1.08 -0.62
N PHE A 94 8.11 -1.18 -0.93
CA PHE A 94 7.32 -2.37 -0.69
C PHE A 94 6.29 -2.56 -1.80
N ALA A 95 6.05 -3.81 -2.18
CA ALA A 95 5.05 -4.18 -3.16
C ALA A 95 4.50 -5.59 -2.88
N ASP A 96 3.25 -5.82 -3.26
CA ASP A 96 2.62 -7.14 -3.27
C ASP A 96 1.67 -7.27 -4.47
N VAL A 97 1.37 -8.50 -4.85
CA VAL A 97 0.55 -8.80 -6.03
C VAL A 97 -0.34 -10.01 -5.76
N SER A 98 -1.53 -10.03 -6.36
CA SER A 98 -2.46 -11.16 -6.32
C SER A 98 -1.84 -12.43 -6.93
N VAL A 99 -2.36 -13.57 -6.55
CA VAL A 99 -1.94 -14.87 -7.12
C VAL A 99 -2.13 -14.90 -8.63
N ALA A 100 -3.19 -14.26 -9.16
CA ALA A 100 -3.42 -14.14 -10.61
C ALA A 100 -2.45 -13.16 -11.30
N GLY A 101 -1.76 -12.30 -10.56
CA GLY A 101 -0.84 -11.31 -11.09
C GLY A 101 -1.52 -10.19 -11.88
N ASP A 102 -2.79 -9.88 -11.59
CA ASP A 102 -3.62 -8.89 -12.29
C ASP A 102 -4.00 -7.68 -11.45
N LEU A 103 -3.80 -7.76 -10.12
CA LEU A 103 -3.98 -6.69 -9.16
C LEU A 103 -2.76 -6.66 -8.23
N GLY A 104 -2.27 -5.49 -7.90
CA GLY A 104 -1.18 -5.34 -6.96
C GLY A 104 -1.11 -3.94 -6.37
N TYR A 105 -0.20 -3.72 -5.46
CA TYR A 105 0.06 -2.40 -4.90
C TYR A 105 1.53 -2.18 -4.60
N THR A 106 1.89 -0.92 -4.59
CA THR A 106 3.22 -0.43 -4.25
C THR A 106 3.10 0.65 -3.20
N THR A 107 4.11 0.80 -2.37
CA THR A 107 4.22 1.91 -1.42
C THR A 107 5.68 2.30 -1.21
N GLY A 108 5.89 3.55 -0.89
CA GLY A 108 7.22 4.09 -0.62
C GLY A 108 7.19 5.57 -0.28
N PRO A 109 8.36 6.15 0.03
CA PRO A 109 8.49 7.57 0.27
C PRO A 109 8.39 8.38 -1.01
N TRP A 110 7.94 9.62 -0.86
CA TRP A 110 7.98 10.65 -1.88
C TRP A 110 8.59 11.95 -1.32
N GLU A 111 9.14 12.74 -2.23
CA GLU A 111 9.64 14.09 -1.98
C GLU A 111 9.03 15.06 -2.99
N TYR A 112 8.70 16.25 -2.54
CA TYR A 112 8.16 17.32 -3.39
C TYR A 112 9.05 18.55 -3.35
N LYS A 113 9.43 19.05 -4.52
CA LYS A 113 10.08 20.35 -4.71
C LYS A 113 9.12 21.30 -5.43
N ALA A 114 9.03 22.54 -4.98
CA ALA A 114 8.21 23.56 -5.63
C ALA A 114 8.80 23.97 -6.99
N ASP A 115 10.13 23.93 -7.10
CA ASP A 115 10.88 23.99 -8.37
C ASP A 115 11.96 22.91 -8.38
N ILE A 116 12.17 22.28 -9.51
CA ILE A 116 13.24 21.26 -9.69
C ILE A 116 14.63 21.81 -9.33
N LYS A 117 14.81 23.12 -9.39
CA LYS A 117 16.05 23.81 -9.02
C LYS A 117 16.25 24.00 -7.52
N ASP A 118 15.21 23.74 -6.73
CA ASP A 118 15.33 23.87 -5.27
C ASP A 118 16.35 22.87 -4.73
N GLU A 119 17.22 23.32 -3.85
CA GLU A 119 18.22 22.47 -3.22
C GLU A 119 17.58 21.42 -2.31
N LYS A 120 16.48 21.77 -1.63
CA LYS A 120 15.80 20.91 -0.66
C LYS A 120 14.34 20.70 -1.05
N PRO A 121 13.79 19.52 -0.78
CA PRO A 121 12.35 19.32 -0.88
C PRO A 121 11.56 20.22 0.06
N ALA A 122 10.39 20.68 -0.40
CA ALA A 122 9.43 21.44 0.37
C ALA A 122 8.46 20.54 1.17
N GLY A 123 8.41 19.26 0.85
CA GLY A 123 7.56 18.29 1.54
C GLY A 123 8.02 16.85 1.32
N TYR A 124 7.59 16.00 2.25
CA TYR A 124 7.88 14.57 2.29
C TYR A 124 6.63 13.79 2.63
N GLY A 125 6.59 12.53 2.22
CA GLY A 125 5.49 11.66 2.57
C GLY A 125 5.70 10.22 2.13
N ASN A 126 4.60 9.48 2.18
CA ASN A 126 4.53 8.12 1.66
C ASN A 126 3.31 7.96 0.77
N PHE A 127 3.45 7.19 -0.30
CA PHE A 127 2.38 6.88 -1.24
C PHE A 127 1.90 5.44 -1.09
N VAL A 128 0.68 5.20 -1.53
CA VAL A 128 0.12 3.88 -1.79
C VAL A 128 -0.59 3.94 -3.13
N THR A 129 -0.11 3.15 -4.09
CA THR A 129 -0.67 3.05 -5.44
C THR A 129 -1.20 1.66 -5.70
N LEU A 130 -2.46 1.55 -6.11
CA LEU A 130 -3.13 0.32 -6.54
C LEU A 130 -3.00 0.18 -8.05
N TRP A 131 -2.53 -0.95 -8.52
CA TRP A 131 -2.26 -1.25 -9.91
C TRP A 131 -3.15 -2.38 -10.44
N LYS A 132 -3.73 -2.17 -11.62
CA LYS A 132 -4.47 -3.20 -12.36
C LYS A 132 -3.75 -3.50 -13.67
N LYS A 133 -3.57 -4.78 -13.94
CA LYS A 133 -3.05 -5.22 -15.22
C LYS A 133 -4.13 -5.12 -16.28
N GLN A 134 -3.81 -4.47 -17.39
CA GLN A 134 -4.70 -4.27 -18.50
C GLN A 134 -4.70 -5.49 -19.43
N VAL A 135 -5.65 -5.53 -20.37
CA VAL A 135 -5.79 -6.63 -21.35
C VAL A 135 -4.54 -6.77 -22.23
N ASP A 136 -3.86 -5.65 -22.53
CA ASP A 136 -2.61 -5.63 -23.29
C ASP A 136 -1.37 -6.03 -22.46
N GLY A 137 -1.57 -6.37 -21.18
CA GLY A 137 -0.51 -6.76 -20.25
C GLY A 137 0.20 -5.62 -19.55
N SER A 138 -0.08 -4.37 -19.90
CA SER A 138 0.46 -3.19 -19.21
C SER A 138 -0.18 -3.02 -17.82
N TRP A 139 0.56 -2.37 -16.90
CA TRP A 139 0.01 -1.95 -15.63
C TRP A 139 -0.45 -0.50 -15.70
N LYS A 140 -1.65 -0.23 -15.19
CA LYS A 140 -2.17 1.12 -14.97
C LYS A 140 -2.65 1.25 -13.53
N PHE A 141 -2.40 2.42 -12.91
CA PHE A 141 -2.89 2.59 -11.55
C PHE A 141 -4.41 2.86 -11.54
N ALA A 142 -5.07 2.18 -10.61
CA ALA A 142 -6.50 2.29 -10.38
C ALA A 142 -6.83 3.30 -9.27
N VAL A 143 -5.94 3.44 -8.28
CA VAL A 143 -6.07 4.39 -7.16
C VAL A 143 -4.68 4.83 -6.74
N ASP A 144 -4.53 6.11 -6.48
CA ASP A 144 -3.32 6.69 -5.90
C ASP A 144 -3.69 7.62 -4.75
N LEU A 145 -3.06 7.40 -3.59
CA LEU A 145 -3.25 8.21 -2.39
C LEU A 145 -1.95 8.26 -1.60
N GLY A 146 -1.60 9.43 -1.09
CA GLY A 146 -0.43 9.62 -0.23
C GLY A 146 -0.77 10.28 1.08
N ILE A 147 0.18 10.22 2.00
CA ILE A 147 0.20 10.96 3.26
C ILE A 147 1.45 11.84 3.31
N THR A 148 1.41 12.88 4.12
CA THR A 148 2.61 13.65 4.51
C THR A 148 3.31 13.00 5.69
N ASN A 149 4.62 13.23 5.83
CA ASN A 149 5.39 12.89 7.02
C ASN A 149 6.55 13.86 7.20
N PRO A 150 7.19 13.91 8.37
CA PRO A 150 8.42 14.67 8.57
C PRO A 150 9.53 14.24 7.61
N GLN A 151 10.55 15.08 7.44
CA GLN A 151 11.74 14.68 6.69
C GLN A 151 12.33 13.37 7.22
N PRO A 152 12.56 12.36 6.36
CA PRO A 152 13.17 11.12 6.79
C PRO A 152 14.58 11.33 7.35
N PRO A 153 14.93 10.72 8.49
CA PRO A 153 16.26 10.89 9.09
C PRO A 153 17.36 10.13 8.34
N ASN A 154 16.99 9.14 7.54
CA ASN A 154 17.90 8.27 6.82
C ASN A 154 17.46 8.08 5.37
N PRO A 155 18.39 7.76 4.45
CA PRO A 155 18.07 7.35 3.10
C PRO A 155 17.13 6.13 3.09
N VAL A 156 16.35 6.03 2.03
CA VAL A 156 15.38 4.95 1.85
C VAL A 156 16.05 3.60 1.77
N SER A 157 15.48 2.62 2.45
CA SER A 157 15.93 1.23 2.42
C SER A 157 15.64 0.55 1.07
N ALA A 158 16.34 -0.57 0.81
CA ALA A 158 16.04 -1.44 -0.31
C ALA A 158 14.56 -1.91 -0.26
N TRP A 159 13.97 -2.10 -1.43
CA TRP A 159 12.59 -2.55 -1.52
C TRP A 159 12.38 -3.97 -0.96
N GLN A 160 11.19 -4.21 -0.43
CA GLN A 160 10.78 -5.45 0.20
C GLN A 160 9.49 -5.96 -0.44
N PHE A 161 9.22 -7.25 -0.29
CA PHE A 161 7.97 -7.89 -0.67
C PHE A 161 7.64 -8.98 0.36
N PRO A 162 6.35 -9.36 0.51
CA PRO A 162 6.00 -10.45 1.41
C PRO A 162 6.70 -11.73 0.97
N VAL A 163 7.47 -12.33 1.89
CA VAL A 163 7.98 -13.68 1.67
C VAL A 163 6.82 -14.63 1.93
N SER A 164 6.21 -15.10 0.85
CA SER A 164 5.15 -16.10 0.97
C SER A 164 5.70 -17.35 1.65
N LYS A 165 5.30 -17.58 2.89
CA LYS A 165 5.51 -18.87 3.59
C LYS A 165 4.54 -19.95 3.11
N GLY A 166 3.67 -19.63 2.14
CA GLY A 166 2.62 -20.50 1.65
C GLY A 166 3.13 -21.52 0.65
N LYS A 167 2.58 -22.73 0.73
CA LYS A 167 2.73 -23.79 -0.27
C LYS A 167 2.43 -23.20 -1.66
N LYS A 168 3.34 -23.36 -2.60
CA LYS A 168 3.06 -23.18 -4.02
C LYS A 168 1.89 -24.10 -4.37
N SER A 169 0.67 -23.61 -4.32
CA SER A 169 -0.47 -24.30 -4.90
C SER A 169 -0.24 -24.23 -6.40
N GLY A 170 0.14 -25.35 -7.00
CA GLY A 170 0.34 -25.45 -8.44
C GLY A 170 -0.97 -25.38 -9.25
N LYS A 171 -2.07 -25.03 -8.62
CA LYS A 171 -3.36 -24.77 -9.25
C LYS A 171 -3.68 -23.29 -9.13
N HIS A 172 -3.86 -22.61 -10.25
CA HIS A 172 -4.49 -21.32 -10.25
C HIS A 172 -5.86 -21.44 -9.55
N PRO A 173 -6.17 -20.58 -8.56
CA PRO A 173 -7.50 -20.57 -7.97
C PRO A 173 -8.53 -20.36 -9.08
N PRO A 174 -9.74 -20.92 -8.96
CA PRO A 174 -10.80 -20.68 -9.92
C PRO A 174 -11.06 -19.16 -10.00
N LYS A 175 -11.30 -18.69 -11.23
CA LYS A 175 -11.63 -17.28 -11.45
C LYS A 175 -12.92 -16.96 -10.70
N VAL A 176 -12.87 -15.97 -9.81
CA VAL A 176 -14.07 -15.51 -9.07
C VAL A 176 -14.92 -14.58 -9.94
N GLU A 177 -16.25 -14.59 -9.72
CA GLU A 177 -17.14 -13.61 -10.34
C GLU A 177 -16.84 -12.23 -9.76
N GLY A 178 -16.31 -11.32 -10.59
CA GLY A 178 -15.75 -10.04 -10.14
C GLY A 178 -16.73 -9.17 -9.35
N GLU A 179 -18.03 -9.14 -9.72
CA GLU A 179 -19.01 -8.29 -9.04
C GLU A 179 -19.43 -8.87 -7.66
N SER A 180 -19.59 -10.20 -7.56
CA SER A 180 -19.87 -10.86 -6.28
C SER A 180 -18.71 -10.66 -5.30
N ALA A 181 -17.48 -10.97 -5.71
CA ALA A 181 -16.30 -10.82 -4.87
C ALA A 181 -16.06 -9.36 -4.45
N ARG A 182 -16.35 -8.41 -5.34
CA ARG A 182 -16.30 -6.98 -5.03
C ARG A 182 -17.33 -6.60 -3.96
N SER A 183 -18.56 -7.07 -4.11
CA SER A 183 -19.63 -6.82 -3.14
C SER A 183 -19.29 -7.40 -1.76
N ASP A 184 -18.76 -8.61 -1.71
CA ASP A 184 -18.31 -9.26 -0.48
C ASP A 184 -17.19 -8.45 0.20
N LEU A 185 -16.22 -7.95 -0.55
CA LEU A 185 -15.15 -7.13 0.00
C LEU A 185 -15.67 -5.78 0.53
N ILE A 186 -16.59 -5.11 -0.18
CA ILE A 186 -17.20 -3.87 0.29
C ILE A 186 -18.02 -4.13 1.55
N ASN A 187 -18.71 -5.27 1.66
CA ASN A 187 -19.40 -5.67 2.88
C ASN A 187 -18.43 -5.91 4.03
N ARG A 188 -17.27 -6.53 3.77
CA ARG A 188 -16.21 -6.69 4.78
C ARG A 188 -15.71 -5.35 5.31
N ASP A 189 -15.55 -4.36 4.44
CA ASP A 189 -15.18 -3.00 4.86
C ASP A 189 -16.30 -2.30 5.66
N ARG A 190 -17.58 -2.56 5.32
CA ARG A 190 -18.72 -2.08 6.13
C ARG A 190 -18.75 -2.73 7.51
N GLU A 191 -18.49 -4.02 7.61
CA GLU A 191 -18.36 -4.72 8.90
C GLU A 191 -17.26 -4.11 9.77
N PHE A 192 -16.09 -3.85 9.20
CA PHE A 192 -15.03 -3.12 9.89
C PHE A 192 -15.52 -1.73 10.35
N SER A 193 -16.22 -1.00 9.49
CA SER A 193 -16.74 0.34 9.81
C SER A 193 -17.75 0.28 10.96
N GLN A 194 -18.63 -0.71 10.95
CA GLN A 194 -19.59 -0.96 12.04
C GLN A 194 -18.89 -1.33 13.35
N ALA A 195 -17.91 -2.23 13.29
CA ALA A 195 -17.12 -2.61 14.47
C ALA A 195 -16.37 -1.40 15.05
N SER A 196 -15.76 -0.58 14.17
CA SER A 196 -15.09 0.66 14.58
C SER A 196 -16.04 1.65 15.30
N ALA A 197 -17.29 1.75 14.83
CA ALA A 197 -18.29 2.64 15.44
C ALA A 197 -18.81 2.12 16.78
N THR A 198 -18.93 0.79 16.96
CA THR A 198 -19.57 0.17 18.13
C THR A 198 -18.59 -0.28 19.21
N GLN A 199 -17.40 -0.77 18.82
CA GLN A 199 -16.38 -1.33 19.72
C GLN A 199 -15.18 -0.40 19.88
N GLY A 200 -15.03 0.58 18.98
CA GLY A 200 -13.86 1.47 18.87
C GLY A 200 -12.91 1.06 17.75
N THR A 201 -12.24 2.07 17.21
CA THR A 201 -11.36 1.89 16.02
C THR A 201 -10.20 0.93 16.31
N LEU A 202 -9.61 0.99 17.50
CA LEU A 202 -8.50 0.12 17.88
C LEU A 202 -8.92 -1.36 17.91
N GLU A 203 -10.07 -1.67 18.55
CA GLU A 203 -10.55 -3.04 18.68
C GLU A 203 -10.94 -3.63 17.31
N ALA A 204 -11.62 -2.81 16.49
CA ALA A 204 -11.91 -3.20 15.11
C ALA A 204 -10.63 -3.46 14.32
N PHE A 205 -9.64 -2.56 14.41
CA PHE A 205 -8.37 -2.71 13.71
C PHE A 205 -7.64 -4.00 14.13
N LEU A 206 -7.57 -4.29 15.43
CA LEU A 206 -6.95 -5.50 15.95
C LEU A 206 -7.64 -6.78 15.44
N SER A 207 -8.97 -6.75 15.29
CA SER A 207 -9.76 -7.92 14.88
C SER A 207 -9.69 -8.18 13.37
N TYR A 208 -9.50 -7.15 12.56
CA TYR A 208 -9.58 -7.24 11.10
C TYR A 208 -8.22 -7.22 10.40
N SER A 209 -7.13 -6.86 11.10
CA SER A 209 -5.82 -6.68 10.48
C SER A 209 -4.96 -7.92 10.50
N ALA A 210 -4.20 -8.13 9.44
CA ALA A 210 -3.08 -9.05 9.40
C ALA A 210 -1.92 -8.60 10.31
N ASN A 211 -1.02 -9.49 10.67
CA ASN A 211 0.13 -9.15 11.52
C ASN A 211 1.11 -8.18 10.83
N GLU A 212 1.24 -8.28 9.51
CA GLU A 212 2.12 -7.46 8.68
C GLU A 212 1.48 -6.16 8.17
N VAL A 213 0.31 -5.77 8.70
CA VAL A 213 -0.43 -4.58 8.28
C VAL A 213 0.44 -3.32 8.30
N ARG A 214 0.20 -2.43 7.35
CA ARG A 214 0.83 -1.10 7.25
C ARG A 214 -0.23 -0.02 7.44
N LEU A 215 -0.04 0.82 8.45
CA LEU A 215 -0.93 1.94 8.77
C LEU A 215 -0.27 3.25 8.35
N PHE A 216 -0.99 4.04 7.55
CA PHE A 216 -0.55 5.33 7.04
C PHE A 216 -1.46 6.44 7.56
N ARG A 217 -0.89 7.40 8.26
CA ARG A 217 -1.58 8.59 8.79
C ARG A 217 -0.74 9.83 8.53
N ASN A 218 -1.39 10.96 8.21
CA ASN A 218 -0.70 12.22 7.99
C ASN A 218 0.20 12.58 9.19
N ASP A 219 1.28 13.27 8.88
CA ASP A 219 2.27 13.79 9.83
C ASP A 219 3.02 12.70 10.61
N SER A 220 2.95 11.44 10.13
CA SER A 220 3.62 10.30 10.73
C SER A 220 4.29 9.42 9.68
N PHE A 221 5.40 8.78 10.05
CA PHE A 221 5.93 7.69 9.24
C PHE A 221 4.98 6.49 9.25
N PRO A 222 4.97 5.65 8.21
CA PRO A 222 4.15 4.45 8.19
C PRO A 222 4.46 3.53 9.37
N PHE A 223 3.41 3.09 10.09
CA PHE A 223 3.54 2.10 11.14
C PHE A 223 3.45 0.71 10.51
N VAL A 224 4.51 -0.08 10.64
CA VAL A 224 4.63 -1.41 10.04
C VAL A 224 4.46 -2.48 11.11
N GLY A 225 3.51 -3.37 10.89
CA GLY A 225 3.12 -4.42 11.83
C GLY A 225 1.99 -4.01 12.76
N LYS A 226 1.19 -5.01 13.15
CA LYS A 226 -0.04 -4.84 13.93
C LYS A 226 0.17 -4.13 15.26
N GLU A 227 1.26 -4.46 15.96
CA GLU A 227 1.59 -3.86 17.26
C GLU A 227 1.88 -2.36 17.16
N ALA A 228 2.75 -1.96 16.21
CA ALA A 228 3.09 -0.55 15.99
C ALA A 228 1.87 0.26 15.56
N ALA A 229 1.04 -0.29 14.66
CA ALA A 229 -0.19 0.34 14.22
C ALA A 229 -1.22 0.47 15.35
N ALA A 230 -1.37 -0.55 16.18
CA ALA A 230 -2.26 -0.54 17.35
C ALA A 230 -1.82 0.51 18.37
N GLN A 231 -0.52 0.61 18.65
CA GLN A 231 0.03 1.63 19.54
C GLN A 231 -0.29 3.04 19.03
N ALA A 232 -0.14 3.29 17.73
CA ALA A 232 -0.49 4.58 17.13
C ALA A 232 -2.00 4.89 17.26
N LEU A 233 -2.86 3.92 16.97
CA LEU A 233 -4.30 4.08 17.07
C LEU A 233 -4.79 4.27 18.52
N SER A 234 -4.11 3.69 19.50
CA SER A 234 -4.47 3.83 20.92
C SER A 234 -4.37 5.28 21.44
N GLN A 235 -3.60 6.13 20.77
CA GLN A 235 -3.46 7.54 21.11
C GLN A 235 -4.67 8.37 20.66
N ASN A 236 -5.45 7.88 19.69
CA ASN A 236 -6.62 8.59 19.19
C ASN A 236 -7.89 8.13 19.94
N LYS A 237 -8.42 9.02 20.77
CA LYS A 237 -9.65 8.76 21.56
C LYS A 237 -10.93 9.21 20.86
N ASN A 238 -10.84 9.79 19.68
CA ASN A 238 -12.02 10.25 18.92
C ASN A 238 -12.75 9.07 18.27
N SER A 239 -14.06 9.22 18.08
CA SER A 239 -14.84 8.24 17.33
C SER A 239 -14.63 8.44 15.83
N GLN A 240 -14.48 7.34 15.10
CA GLN A 240 -14.23 7.35 13.67
C GLN A 240 -15.30 6.58 12.91
N ALA A 241 -15.92 7.23 11.94
CA ALA A 241 -16.93 6.65 11.07
C ALA A 241 -16.37 6.57 9.64
N TRP A 242 -16.55 5.43 9.00
CA TRP A 242 -16.05 5.14 7.66
C TRP A 242 -17.20 4.88 6.71
N GLN A 243 -17.12 5.40 5.49
CA GLN A 243 -18.10 5.22 4.44
C GLN A 243 -17.45 4.63 3.19
N PRO A 244 -17.50 3.31 2.98
CA PRO A 244 -17.02 2.68 1.75
C PRO A 244 -17.80 3.18 0.54
N ALA A 245 -17.09 3.64 -0.47
CA ALA A 245 -17.66 4.11 -1.73
C ALA A 245 -17.56 3.06 -2.83
N SER A 246 -16.39 2.42 -2.97
CA SER A 246 -16.15 1.43 -4.02
C SER A 246 -14.90 0.59 -3.71
N GLY A 247 -14.59 -0.35 -4.59
CA GLY A 247 -13.43 -1.23 -4.48
C GLY A 247 -13.30 -2.15 -5.69
N ALA A 248 -12.28 -2.99 -5.70
CA ALA A 248 -12.10 -4.06 -6.66
C ALA A 248 -11.36 -5.25 -6.04
N VAL A 249 -11.49 -6.41 -6.67
CA VAL A 249 -10.87 -7.66 -6.26
C VAL A 249 -10.13 -8.26 -7.46
N SER A 250 -8.99 -8.91 -7.21
CA SER A 250 -8.24 -9.67 -8.21
C SER A 250 -9.06 -10.83 -8.77
N SER A 251 -8.74 -11.29 -9.97
CA SER A 251 -9.44 -12.45 -10.57
C SER A 251 -9.23 -13.75 -9.79
N SER A 252 -8.19 -13.83 -8.96
CA SER A 252 -7.95 -14.94 -8.03
C SER A 252 -8.69 -14.81 -6.70
N GLY A 253 -9.31 -13.66 -6.42
CA GLY A 253 -10.11 -13.45 -5.22
C GLY A 253 -9.31 -13.35 -3.91
N ASP A 254 -7.99 -13.22 -3.96
CA ASP A 254 -7.09 -13.21 -2.80
C ASP A 254 -6.57 -11.83 -2.41
N LEU A 255 -6.64 -10.85 -3.31
CA LEU A 255 -6.25 -9.48 -3.08
C LEU A 255 -7.35 -8.54 -3.56
N GLY A 256 -7.64 -7.49 -2.78
CA GLY A 256 -8.60 -6.47 -3.15
C GLY A 256 -8.35 -5.16 -2.43
N TYR A 257 -9.05 -4.13 -2.85
CA TYR A 257 -9.01 -2.83 -2.19
C TYR A 257 -10.40 -2.21 -2.11
N THR A 258 -10.58 -1.36 -1.11
CA THR A 258 -11.74 -0.49 -0.94
C THR A 258 -11.27 0.93 -0.73
N TYR A 259 -12.10 1.91 -1.08
CA TYR A 259 -11.86 3.31 -0.77
C TYR A 259 -13.18 4.01 -0.43
N GLY A 260 -13.06 5.12 0.27
CA GLY A 260 -14.21 5.90 0.68
C GLY A 260 -13.82 7.15 1.46
N THR A 261 -14.74 7.64 2.27
CA THR A 261 -14.52 8.79 3.14
C THR A 261 -14.62 8.39 4.60
N TYR A 262 -14.00 9.20 5.47
CA TYR A 262 -14.15 9.05 6.91
C TYR A 262 -14.44 10.39 7.57
N GLU A 263 -15.05 10.32 8.75
CA GLU A 263 -15.23 11.43 9.67
C GLU A 263 -14.67 11.05 11.04
N LEU A 264 -13.90 11.94 11.62
CA LEU A 264 -13.38 11.85 12.97
C LEU A 264 -14.17 12.86 13.83
N ARG A 265 -14.81 12.41 14.89
CA ARG A 265 -15.59 13.24 15.78
C ARG A 265 -15.08 13.17 17.21
N SER A 266 -15.11 14.29 17.91
CA SER A 266 -14.75 14.33 19.33
C SER A 266 -15.57 13.33 20.13
N ASN A 267 -14.95 12.74 21.14
CA ASN A 267 -15.64 11.74 21.97
C ASN A 267 -16.37 12.35 23.18
N ASP A 268 -16.44 13.68 23.25
CA ASP A 268 -17.25 14.42 24.22
C ASP A 268 -18.72 14.46 23.82
N ALA A 269 -19.56 15.11 24.66
CA ALA A 269 -21.00 15.23 24.43
C ALA A 269 -21.34 16.00 23.13
N ALA A 270 -20.46 16.88 22.66
CA ALA A 270 -20.71 17.70 21.48
C ALA A 270 -20.58 16.92 20.16
N LYS A 271 -19.83 15.78 20.15
CA LYS A 271 -19.57 15.00 18.94
C LYS A 271 -19.14 15.86 17.74
N ALA A 272 -18.38 16.93 18.02
CA ALA A 272 -17.96 17.88 17.01
C ALA A 272 -17.10 17.17 15.93
N LEU A 273 -17.29 17.58 14.68
CA LEU A 273 -16.43 17.10 13.58
C LEU A 273 -15.00 17.68 13.77
N VAL A 274 -14.04 16.79 13.97
CA VAL A 274 -12.63 17.12 14.14
C VAL A 274 -11.90 17.09 12.81
N GLU A 275 -12.20 16.07 12.00
CA GLU A 275 -11.53 15.82 10.73
C GLU A 275 -12.44 15.05 9.78
N LYS A 276 -12.27 15.28 8.49
CA LYS A 276 -12.88 14.53 7.41
C LYS A 276 -11.85 14.28 6.33
N GLY A 277 -11.91 13.13 5.68
CA GLY A 277 -10.93 12.79 4.65
C GLY A 277 -11.31 11.58 3.83
N ASN A 278 -10.34 11.15 3.03
CA ASN A 278 -10.43 9.93 2.25
C ASN A 278 -9.65 8.81 2.91
N TYR A 279 -10.06 7.58 2.62
CA TYR A 279 -9.27 6.41 2.97
C TYR A 279 -9.15 5.44 1.79
N VAL A 280 -8.11 4.64 1.85
CA VAL A 280 -7.90 3.45 1.01
C VAL A 280 -7.49 2.31 1.91
N ARG A 281 -8.11 1.15 1.74
CA ARG A 281 -7.76 -0.09 2.43
C ARG A 281 -7.42 -1.17 1.43
N ILE A 282 -6.37 -1.92 1.73
CA ILE A 282 -6.00 -3.11 0.94
C ILE A 282 -6.23 -4.32 1.82
N TRP A 283 -6.91 -5.29 1.24
CA TRP A 283 -7.34 -6.51 1.88
C TRP A 283 -6.70 -7.70 1.18
N LYS A 284 -6.24 -8.66 1.97
CA LYS A 284 -5.70 -9.92 1.47
C LYS A 284 -6.39 -11.08 2.15
N LYS A 285 -6.67 -12.17 1.42
CA LYS A 285 -7.22 -13.37 2.02
C LYS A 285 -6.12 -14.23 2.62
N HIS A 286 -6.27 -14.53 3.91
CA HIS A 286 -5.54 -15.55 4.62
C HIS A 286 -6.56 -16.61 5.10
N ASP A 287 -6.37 -17.85 4.71
CA ASP A 287 -7.29 -18.96 5.05
C ASP A 287 -8.79 -18.61 4.80
N GLU A 288 -9.08 -18.08 3.61
CA GLU A 288 -10.41 -17.61 3.15
C GLU A 288 -10.99 -16.40 3.91
N VAL A 289 -10.28 -15.81 4.85
CA VAL A 289 -10.69 -14.61 5.60
C VAL A 289 -10.01 -13.38 5.03
N TRP A 290 -10.78 -12.34 4.71
CA TRP A 290 -10.23 -11.04 4.35
C TRP A 290 -9.62 -10.35 5.57
N GLU A 291 -8.33 -10.09 5.52
CA GLU A 291 -7.58 -9.32 6.52
C GLU A 291 -7.01 -8.04 5.90
N LEU A 292 -7.01 -7.00 6.69
CA LEU A 292 -6.49 -5.70 6.32
C LEU A 292 -4.96 -5.72 6.31
N VAL A 293 -4.35 -5.43 5.18
CA VAL A 293 -2.88 -5.37 5.02
C VAL A 293 -2.35 -3.95 4.84
N VAL A 294 -3.21 -3.01 4.39
CA VAL A 294 -2.88 -1.58 4.32
C VAL A 294 -4.11 -0.76 4.71
N ASP A 295 -3.93 0.24 5.57
CA ASP A 295 -4.94 1.25 5.92
C ASP A 295 -4.34 2.65 5.80
N VAL A 296 -4.80 3.41 4.82
CA VAL A 296 -4.40 4.80 4.58
C VAL A 296 -5.57 5.71 4.89
N ALA A 297 -5.35 6.74 5.69
CA ALA A 297 -6.30 7.84 5.87
C ALA A 297 -5.59 9.17 5.62
N ASN A 298 -6.17 9.98 4.75
CA ASN A 298 -5.66 11.28 4.35
C ASN A 298 -6.76 12.34 4.55
N PRO A 299 -6.57 13.33 5.43
CA PRO A 299 -7.53 14.41 5.66
C PRO A 299 -7.77 15.24 4.40
N PHE A 300 -8.97 15.81 4.28
CA PHE A 300 -9.20 16.87 3.33
C PHE A 300 -8.35 18.10 3.68
N PRO A 301 -7.87 18.85 2.68
CA PRO A 301 -7.25 20.15 2.93
C PRO A 301 -8.17 21.04 3.76
N ARG A 302 -7.59 21.72 4.75
CA ARG A 302 -8.29 22.73 5.57
C ARG A 302 -8.48 24.02 4.82
#